data_2cd28d99563822ab569398e7ea93eadf
#
_entry.id   2cd28d99563822ab569398e7ea93eadf
#
_cell.length_a   1.000
_cell.length_b   1.000
_cell.length_c   1.000
_cell.angle_alpha   90.00
_cell.angle_beta   90.00
_cell.angle_gamma   90.00
#
_symmetry.space_group_name_H-M   'P 1'
#
loop_
_entity.id
_entity.type
_entity.pdbx_description
1 polymer ?
#
loop_
_entity_poly.entity_id
_entity_poly.type
_entity_poly.pdbx_seq_one_letter_code
_entity_poly.pdbx_strand_id
1 'polypeptide(L)'
;MITINIDGLDQTQRYVLRIIERGGDLSPVFSDMGEHMVNSTHDNFENSTSPDGEPWAANSEATFASMLGASDTNQSGRLNRRGANKVASKQPLIMNHTLMQSIHYEAASAGVTIGTNMVYGAMMHYGGTKADYPHLWGDIPARNYLGASNHDVTILTDLIKNHLIE
;
A
#
# COMPACT_ATOMS: atom_id res chain seq x y z
N MET A 1 -0.42 -13.99 -2.98
CA MET A 1 -1.16 -13.12 -2.04
C MET A 1 -0.23 -12.76 -0.89
N ILE A 2 -0.06 -11.48 -0.60
CA ILE A 2 0.70 -11.01 0.57
C ILE A 2 -0.30 -10.87 1.68
N THR A 3 -0.15 -11.64 2.74
CA THR A 3 -0.92 -11.46 3.98
C THR A 3 -0.09 -10.61 4.92
N ILE A 4 -0.58 -9.44 5.27
CA ILE A 4 0.05 -8.61 6.31
C ILE A 4 -0.72 -8.83 7.60
N ASN A 5 -0.07 -9.46 8.57
CA ASN A 5 -0.55 -9.43 9.95
C ASN A 5 -0.18 -8.06 10.52
N ILE A 6 -1.19 -7.27 10.85
CA ILE A 6 -0.99 -5.97 11.49
C ILE A 6 -0.82 -6.23 12.99
N ASP A 7 0.40 -6.18 13.48
CA ASP A 7 0.69 -6.22 14.91
C ASP A 7 0.09 -4.98 15.58
N GLY A 8 -0.60 -5.18 16.69
CA GLY A 8 -1.32 -4.12 17.42
C GLY A 8 -2.83 -4.26 17.44
N LEU A 9 -3.40 -5.17 16.65
CA LEU A 9 -4.83 -5.51 16.68
C LEU A 9 -5.21 -6.51 17.78
N ASP A 10 -4.28 -6.91 18.66
CA ASP A 10 -4.52 -7.96 19.66
C ASP A 10 -5.74 -7.71 20.55
N GLN A 11 -6.04 -6.48 20.89
CA GLN A 11 -7.24 -6.17 21.68
C GLN A 11 -8.50 -6.24 20.82
N THR A 12 -8.45 -5.70 19.62
CA THR A 12 -9.56 -5.71 18.65
C THR A 12 -9.84 -7.16 18.20
N GLN A 13 -8.80 -7.92 17.92
CA GLN A 13 -8.91 -9.33 17.52
C GLN A 13 -9.53 -10.19 18.63
N ARG A 14 -9.12 -10.00 19.90
CA ARG A 14 -9.72 -10.69 21.05
C ARG A 14 -11.19 -10.29 21.28
N TYR A 15 -11.53 -9.05 20.99
CA TYR A 15 -12.90 -8.56 21.07
C TYR A 15 -13.78 -9.17 20.00
N VAL A 16 -13.31 -9.19 18.75
CA VAL A 16 -13.96 -9.85 17.61
C VAL A 16 -14.19 -11.34 17.86
N LEU A 17 -13.18 -12.06 18.36
CA LEU A 17 -13.31 -13.48 18.69
C LEU A 17 -14.41 -13.74 19.72
N ARG A 18 -14.54 -12.89 20.75
CA ARG A 18 -15.62 -13.01 21.73
C ARG A 18 -17.00 -12.80 21.12
N ILE A 19 -17.13 -11.99 20.08
CA ILE A 19 -18.39 -11.74 19.38
C ILE A 19 -18.75 -12.91 18.47
N ILE A 20 -17.77 -13.46 17.76
CA ILE A 20 -17.93 -14.67 16.96
C ILE A 20 -18.41 -15.83 17.85
N GLU A 21 -17.84 -15.98 19.04
CA GLU A 21 -18.30 -16.95 20.06
C GLU A 21 -19.74 -16.70 20.50
N ARG A 22 -20.24 -15.45 20.44
CA ARG A 22 -21.62 -15.07 20.75
C ARG A 22 -22.59 -15.25 19.57
N GLY A 23 -22.12 -15.68 18.41
CA GLY A 23 -22.96 -16.06 17.27
C GLY A 23 -23.43 -14.91 16.38
N GLY A 24 -22.76 -13.76 16.41
CA GLY A 24 -23.04 -12.65 15.48
C GLY A 24 -22.38 -12.86 14.12
N ASP A 25 -23.07 -12.55 13.03
CA ASP A 25 -22.47 -12.48 11.69
C ASP A 25 -21.72 -11.15 11.51
N LEU A 26 -20.39 -11.23 11.51
CA LEU A 26 -19.52 -10.07 11.31
C LEU A 26 -19.07 -9.90 9.84
N SER A 27 -19.54 -10.73 8.92
CA SER A 27 -19.15 -10.65 7.51
C SER A 27 -19.37 -9.25 6.90
N PRO A 28 -20.50 -8.53 7.19
CA PRO A 28 -20.68 -7.17 6.70
C PRO A 28 -19.60 -6.21 7.24
N VAL A 29 -19.28 -6.29 8.54
CA VAL A 29 -18.26 -5.44 9.18
C VAL A 29 -16.88 -5.69 8.56
N PHE A 30 -16.52 -6.94 8.30
CA PHE A 30 -15.26 -7.26 7.65
C PHE A 30 -15.22 -6.76 6.20
N SER A 31 -16.34 -6.70 5.50
CA SER A 31 -16.43 -6.09 4.18
C SER A 31 -16.17 -4.58 4.25
N ASP A 32 -16.84 -3.87 5.17
CA ASP A 32 -16.65 -2.42 5.37
C ASP A 32 -15.21 -2.09 5.79
N MET A 33 -14.63 -2.92 6.67
CA MET A 33 -13.22 -2.80 7.05
C MET A 33 -12.28 -2.99 5.85
N GLY A 34 -12.58 -3.96 4.99
CA GLY A 34 -11.81 -4.23 3.78
C GLY A 34 -11.85 -3.06 2.82
N GLU A 35 -13.03 -2.49 2.58
CA GLU A 35 -13.21 -1.32 1.74
C GLU A 35 -12.45 -0.10 2.29
N HIS A 36 -12.59 0.17 3.60
CA HIS A 36 -11.84 1.23 4.25
C HIS A 36 -10.33 1.07 4.06
N MET A 37 -9.80 -0.12 4.30
CA MET A 37 -8.36 -0.38 4.21
C MET A 37 -7.81 -0.33 2.78
N VAL A 38 -8.62 -0.70 1.77
CA VAL A 38 -8.26 -0.49 0.35
C VAL A 38 -8.15 1.00 0.06
N ASN A 39 -9.13 1.80 0.52
CA ASN A 39 -9.11 3.25 0.33
C ASN A 39 -7.92 3.89 1.05
N SER A 40 -7.66 3.55 2.32
CA SER A 40 -6.49 4.02 3.07
C SER A 40 -5.17 3.65 2.37
N THR A 41 -5.09 2.46 1.79
CA THR A 41 -3.93 2.06 0.99
C THR A 41 -3.78 2.90 -0.28
N HIS A 42 -4.87 3.22 -0.97
CA HIS A 42 -4.84 4.12 -2.13
C HIS A 42 -4.35 5.51 -1.75
N ASP A 43 -4.78 6.04 -0.60
CA ASP A 43 -4.29 7.32 -0.07
C ASP A 43 -2.77 7.31 0.17
N ASN A 44 -2.23 6.18 0.67
CA ASN A 44 -0.78 6.01 0.81
C ASN A 44 -0.05 6.10 -0.54
N PHE A 45 -0.61 5.53 -1.62
CA PHE A 45 -0.07 5.67 -2.97
C PHE A 45 -0.14 7.10 -3.48
N GLU A 46 -1.26 7.77 -3.31
CA GLU A 46 -1.46 9.15 -3.76
C GLU A 46 -0.54 10.14 -3.05
N ASN A 47 -0.33 9.94 -1.74
CA ASN A 47 0.55 10.78 -0.93
C ASN A 47 2.01 10.31 -0.96
N SER A 48 2.32 9.14 -1.52
CA SER A 48 3.66 8.52 -1.49
C SER A 48 4.21 8.37 -0.08
N THR A 49 3.36 7.91 0.86
CA THR A 49 3.69 7.73 2.27
C THR A 49 3.39 6.31 2.75
N SER A 50 4.03 5.91 3.83
CA SER A 50 3.64 4.72 4.59
C SER A 50 2.35 4.98 5.38
N PRO A 51 1.69 3.94 5.92
CA PRO A 51 0.55 4.10 6.84
C PRO A 51 0.87 4.99 8.05
N ASP A 52 2.12 5.01 8.49
CA ASP A 52 2.59 5.86 9.60
C ASP A 52 2.88 7.31 9.17
N GLY A 53 2.65 7.65 7.90
CA GLY A 53 2.85 8.98 7.34
C GLY A 53 4.30 9.28 6.92
N GLU A 54 5.22 8.31 7.02
CA GLU A 54 6.60 8.51 6.59
C GLU A 54 6.71 8.53 5.07
N PRO A 55 7.38 9.52 4.48
CA PRO A 55 7.55 9.61 3.04
C PRO A 55 8.33 8.41 2.47
N TRP A 56 7.88 7.87 1.35
CA TRP A 56 8.62 6.80 0.67
C TRP A 56 9.93 7.31 0.08
N ALA A 57 10.92 6.41 0.02
CA ALA A 57 12.16 6.67 -0.68
C ALA A 57 11.90 7.11 -2.12
N ALA A 58 12.59 8.16 -2.55
CA ALA A 58 12.48 8.72 -3.89
C ALA A 58 12.80 7.67 -4.98
N ASN A 59 12.36 7.94 -6.20
CA ASN A 59 12.76 7.15 -7.36
C ASN A 59 14.26 7.28 -7.61
N SER A 60 14.88 6.19 -8.08
CA SER A 60 16.29 6.19 -8.45
C SER A 60 16.54 7.00 -9.72
N GLU A 61 17.77 7.45 -9.91
CA GLU A 61 18.20 8.09 -11.16
C GLU A 61 17.95 7.22 -12.39
N ALA A 62 18.12 5.89 -12.25
CA ALA A 62 17.83 4.94 -13.32
C ALA A 62 16.35 4.94 -13.72
N THR A 63 15.44 5.13 -12.77
CA THR A 63 14.00 5.27 -13.04
C THR A 63 13.75 6.52 -13.88
N PHE A 64 14.33 7.65 -13.52
CA PHE A 64 14.19 8.87 -14.29
C PHE A 64 14.83 8.77 -15.68
N ALA A 65 16.04 8.19 -15.77
CA ALA A 65 16.70 7.96 -17.04
C ALA A 65 15.88 7.09 -18.01
N SER A 66 15.22 6.04 -17.50
CA SER A 66 14.39 5.14 -18.30
C SER A 66 13.12 5.78 -18.88
N MET A 67 12.61 6.83 -18.24
CA MET A 67 11.37 7.50 -18.68
C MET A 67 11.61 8.75 -19.54
N LEU A 68 12.85 9.25 -19.59
CA LEU A 68 13.24 10.42 -20.37
C LEU A 68 13.69 9.98 -21.76
N GLY A 69 13.23 10.70 -22.77
CA GLY A 69 13.63 10.50 -24.15
C GLY A 69 14.32 11.72 -24.74
N ALA A 70 14.76 11.62 -25.98
CA ALA A 70 15.45 12.74 -26.70
C ALA A 70 14.59 14.02 -26.75
N SER A 71 13.28 13.92 -26.75
CA SER A 71 12.37 15.06 -26.74
C SER A 71 12.24 15.76 -25.38
N ASP A 72 12.82 15.19 -24.32
CA ASP A 72 12.73 15.71 -22.95
C ASP A 72 14.00 16.48 -22.55
N THR A 73 15.02 16.53 -23.46
CA THR A 73 16.26 17.28 -23.28
C THR A 73 16.42 18.34 -24.38
N ASN A 74 17.20 19.37 -24.09
CA ASN A 74 17.64 20.37 -25.07
C ASN A 74 18.95 19.92 -25.74
N GLN A 75 19.44 20.71 -26.71
CA GLN A 75 20.68 20.41 -27.43
C GLN A 75 21.93 20.31 -26.53
N SER A 76 21.90 20.90 -25.33
CA SER A 76 22.98 20.79 -24.35
C SER A 76 22.87 19.58 -23.42
N GLY A 77 21.91 18.69 -23.63
CA GLY A 77 21.68 17.50 -22.78
C GLY A 77 20.98 17.78 -21.46
N ARG A 78 20.59 19.04 -21.18
CA ARG A 78 19.84 19.41 -19.98
C ARG A 78 18.35 19.16 -20.20
N LEU A 79 17.63 18.84 -19.12
CA LEU A 79 16.18 18.71 -19.17
C LEU A 79 15.55 20.02 -19.69
N ASN A 80 14.68 19.89 -20.67
CA ASN A 80 13.78 20.97 -21.05
C ASN A 80 12.56 21.00 -20.10
N ARG A 81 11.67 21.97 -20.29
CA ARG A 81 10.46 22.13 -19.45
C ARG A 81 9.62 20.85 -19.38
N ARG A 82 9.49 20.13 -20.48
CA ARG A 82 8.72 18.88 -20.55
C ARG A 82 9.39 17.77 -19.72
N GLY A 83 10.70 17.58 -19.86
CA GLY A 83 11.46 16.62 -19.08
C GLY A 83 11.46 16.94 -17.59
N ALA A 84 11.63 18.22 -17.24
CA ALA A 84 11.55 18.68 -15.85
C ALA A 84 10.16 18.38 -15.23
N ASN A 85 9.08 18.65 -15.95
CA ASN A 85 7.72 18.36 -15.49
C ASN A 85 7.49 16.85 -15.31
N LYS A 86 7.99 16.01 -16.23
CA LYS A 86 7.90 14.55 -16.09
C LYS A 86 8.59 14.04 -14.82
N VAL A 87 9.80 14.56 -14.55
CA VAL A 87 10.55 14.19 -13.34
C VAL A 87 9.79 14.66 -12.09
N ALA A 88 9.34 15.90 -12.07
CA ALA A 88 8.64 16.49 -10.93
C ALA A 88 7.30 15.79 -10.61
N SER A 89 6.59 15.30 -11.63
CA SER A 89 5.30 14.62 -11.46
C SER A 89 5.42 13.11 -11.21
N LYS A 90 6.63 12.53 -11.27
CA LYS A 90 6.82 11.08 -11.15
C LYS A 90 6.79 10.63 -9.69
N GLN A 91 5.68 10.12 -9.26
CA GLN A 91 5.53 9.53 -7.93
C GLN A 91 6.18 8.13 -7.84
N PRO A 92 6.73 7.75 -6.66
CA PRO A 92 7.16 6.38 -6.39
C PRO A 92 6.01 5.39 -6.54
N LEU A 93 6.32 4.16 -6.98
CA LEU A 93 5.40 3.05 -7.22
C LEU A 93 4.29 3.30 -8.26
N ILE A 94 4.09 4.53 -8.71
CA ILE A 94 3.08 4.86 -9.72
C ILE A 94 3.74 4.97 -11.09
N MET A 95 3.53 3.96 -11.94
CA MET A 95 3.89 4.00 -13.35
C MET A 95 2.64 4.10 -14.24
N ASN A 96 1.70 3.20 -14.03
CA ASN A 96 0.42 3.12 -14.73
C ASN A 96 -0.72 2.72 -13.76
N HIS A 97 -0.55 2.97 -12.48
CA HIS A 97 -1.48 2.63 -11.38
C HIS A 97 -1.75 1.13 -11.20
N THR A 98 -1.10 0.23 -11.94
CA THR A 98 -1.41 -1.22 -11.91
C THR A 98 -1.29 -1.81 -10.50
N LEU A 99 -0.22 -1.48 -9.76
CA LEU A 99 -0.06 -1.98 -8.38
C LEU A 99 -1.14 -1.44 -7.46
N MET A 100 -1.39 -0.13 -7.48
CA MET A 100 -2.43 0.52 -6.70
C MET A 100 -3.81 -0.09 -6.97
N GLN A 101 -4.19 -0.23 -8.26
CA GLN A 101 -5.47 -0.80 -8.68
C GLN A 101 -5.62 -2.30 -8.41
N SER A 102 -4.51 -3.00 -8.18
CA SER A 102 -4.52 -4.43 -7.83
C SER A 102 -4.76 -4.70 -6.35
N ILE A 103 -4.77 -3.66 -5.51
CA ILE A 103 -5.10 -3.79 -4.09
C ILE A 103 -6.56 -4.17 -3.97
N HIS A 104 -6.81 -5.26 -3.27
CA HIS A 104 -8.16 -5.77 -3.02
C HIS A 104 -8.23 -6.38 -1.62
N TYR A 105 -9.43 -6.64 -1.16
CA TYR A 105 -9.67 -7.35 0.08
C TYR A 105 -10.47 -8.63 -0.16
N GLU A 106 -10.33 -9.57 0.77
CA GLU A 106 -11.15 -10.77 0.87
C GLU A 106 -11.70 -10.83 2.29
N ALA A 107 -13.01 -10.65 2.41
CA ALA A 107 -13.72 -10.76 3.68
C ALA A 107 -14.26 -12.18 3.86
N ALA A 108 -14.12 -12.70 5.08
CA ALA A 108 -14.67 -13.99 5.50
C ALA A 108 -15.34 -13.85 6.87
N SER A 109 -16.03 -14.88 7.34
CA SER A 109 -16.71 -14.85 8.65
C SER A 109 -15.78 -14.63 9.85
N ALA A 110 -14.47 -14.88 9.70
CA ALA A 110 -13.48 -14.78 10.78
C ALA A 110 -12.52 -13.60 10.63
N GLY A 111 -12.62 -12.79 9.57
CA GLY A 111 -11.73 -11.67 9.36
C GLY A 111 -11.69 -11.17 7.91
N VAL A 112 -10.84 -10.17 7.68
CA VAL A 112 -10.57 -9.60 6.37
C VAL A 112 -9.07 -9.65 6.07
N THR A 113 -8.74 -9.96 4.83
CA THR A 113 -7.36 -9.92 4.31
C THR A 113 -7.28 -8.89 3.21
N ILE A 114 -6.28 -8.02 3.27
CA ILE A 114 -6.01 -6.99 2.26
C ILE A 114 -4.68 -7.31 1.58
N GLY A 115 -4.61 -7.19 0.28
CA GLY A 115 -3.38 -7.52 -0.43
C GLY A 115 -3.42 -7.22 -1.92
N THR A 116 -2.40 -7.71 -2.61
CA THR A 116 -2.26 -7.64 -4.06
C THR A 116 -1.84 -8.99 -4.62
N ASN A 117 -2.30 -9.31 -5.82
CA ASN A 117 -1.87 -10.48 -6.59
C ASN A 117 -0.64 -10.19 -7.49
N MET A 118 -0.09 -8.97 -7.44
CA MET A 118 1.10 -8.63 -8.24
C MET A 118 2.34 -9.33 -7.69
N VAL A 119 3.02 -10.10 -8.54
CA VAL A 119 4.22 -10.88 -8.17
C VAL A 119 5.31 -9.99 -7.55
N TYR A 120 5.44 -8.75 -8.02
CA TYR A 120 6.42 -7.79 -7.52
C TYR A 120 5.95 -6.99 -6.30
N GLY A 121 4.69 -7.15 -5.88
CA GLY A 121 4.11 -6.38 -4.78
C GLY A 121 4.91 -6.50 -3.48
N ALA A 122 5.30 -7.73 -3.10
CA ALA A 122 6.12 -7.97 -1.91
C ALA A 122 7.46 -7.23 -1.97
N MET A 123 8.15 -7.30 -3.12
CA MET A 123 9.42 -6.63 -3.32
C MET A 123 9.30 -5.10 -3.22
N MET A 124 8.20 -4.54 -3.72
CA MET A 124 7.96 -3.09 -3.62
C MET A 124 7.64 -2.67 -2.18
N HIS A 125 6.95 -3.54 -1.42
CA HIS A 125 6.58 -3.28 -0.04
C HIS A 125 7.78 -3.37 0.92
N TYR A 126 8.51 -4.50 0.87
CA TYR A 126 9.59 -4.81 1.82
C TYR A 126 10.97 -4.37 1.33
N GLY A 127 11.09 -4.04 0.05
CA GLY A 127 12.38 -3.79 -0.57
C GLY A 127 13.18 -5.08 -0.79
N GLY A 128 14.40 -4.92 -1.29
CA GLY A 128 15.34 -6.03 -1.44
C GLY A 128 16.69 -5.54 -1.93
N THR A 129 17.76 -6.19 -1.51
CA THR A 129 19.10 -5.86 -1.95
C THR A 129 19.56 -6.78 -3.06
N LYS A 130 20.47 -6.31 -3.91
CA LYS A 130 21.11 -7.14 -4.93
C LYS A 130 21.94 -8.26 -4.31
N ALA A 131 22.40 -8.08 -3.08
CA ALA A 131 23.13 -9.12 -2.34
C ALA A 131 22.23 -10.31 -2.00
N ASP A 132 20.98 -10.05 -1.58
CA ASP A 132 20.02 -11.10 -1.26
C ASP A 132 19.33 -11.67 -2.51
N TYR A 133 19.17 -10.82 -3.53
CA TYR A 133 18.51 -11.16 -4.80
C TYR A 133 19.40 -10.81 -6.00
N PRO A 134 20.37 -11.67 -6.37
CA PRO A 134 21.39 -11.37 -7.40
C PRO A 134 20.83 -11.04 -8.80
N HIS A 135 19.59 -11.43 -9.09
CA HIS A 135 18.91 -11.14 -10.36
C HIS A 135 18.36 -9.70 -10.45
N LEU A 136 18.36 -8.95 -9.34
CA LEU A 136 17.94 -7.55 -9.38
C LEU A 136 18.97 -6.70 -10.12
N TRP A 137 18.49 -5.68 -10.81
CA TRP A 137 19.34 -4.67 -11.47
C TRP A 137 20.01 -3.72 -10.47
N GLY A 138 19.50 -3.61 -9.23
CA GLY A 138 20.01 -2.78 -8.13
C GLY A 138 19.18 -3.00 -6.90
N ASP A 139 19.52 -2.31 -5.81
CA ASP A 139 18.76 -2.34 -4.58
C ASP A 139 17.41 -1.63 -4.76
N ILE A 140 16.35 -2.24 -4.24
CA ILE A 140 15.00 -1.73 -4.26
C ILE A 140 14.66 -1.28 -2.84
N PRO A 141 14.46 0.02 -2.58
CA PRO A 141 14.10 0.48 -1.25
C PRO A 141 12.69 0.02 -0.88
N ALA A 142 12.49 -0.32 0.40
CA ALA A 142 11.17 -0.60 0.94
C ALA A 142 10.26 0.62 0.82
N ARG A 143 9.01 0.37 0.43
CA ARG A 143 7.95 1.37 0.39
C ARG A 143 6.68 0.73 0.93
N ASN A 144 6.52 0.80 2.23
CA ASN A 144 5.39 0.19 2.92
C ASN A 144 4.10 0.90 2.50
N TYR A 145 3.33 0.28 1.63
CA TYR A 145 2.05 0.81 1.16
C TYR A 145 0.85 0.14 1.84
N LEU A 146 1.03 -1.08 2.37
CA LEU A 146 0.01 -1.81 3.12
C LEU A 146 0.31 -1.70 4.62
N GLY A 147 -0.73 -1.45 5.40
CA GLY A 147 -0.67 -1.37 6.85
C GLY A 147 -1.83 -0.54 7.37
N ALA A 148 -2.09 -0.58 8.66
CA ALA A 148 -3.09 0.26 9.30
C ALA A 148 -2.41 1.36 10.12
N SER A 149 -2.78 2.60 9.85
CA SER A 149 -2.43 3.75 10.68
C SER A 149 -3.21 3.72 12.01
N ASN A 150 -2.80 4.53 12.98
CA ASN A 150 -3.59 4.71 14.20
C ASN A 150 -5.01 5.25 13.91
N HIS A 151 -5.16 6.03 12.85
CA HIS A 151 -6.46 6.50 12.40
C HIS A 151 -7.32 5.36 11.87
N ASP A 152 -6.75 4.48 11.04
CA ASP A 152 -7.44 3.30 10.53
C ASP A 152 -7.88 2.38 11.68
N VAL A 153 -7.01 2.12 12.64
CA VAL A 153 -7.35 1.31 13.83
C VAL A 153 -8.55 1.88 14.58
N THR A 154 -8.64 3.20 14.69
CA THR A 154 -9.79 3.86 15.30
C THR A 154 -11.07 3.61 14.52
N ILE A 155 -11.04 3.81 13.19
CA ILE A 155 -12.20 3.59 12.31
C ILE A 155 -12.62 2.11 12.32
N LEU A 156 -11.68 1.18 12.19
CA LEU A 156 -11.96 -0.26 12.25
C LEU A 156 -12.60 -0.66 13.58
N THR A 157 -12.15 -0.06 14.68
CA THR A 157 -12.72 -0.30 16.01
C THR A 157 -14.16 0.24 16.11
N ASP A 158 -14.40 1.42 15.54
CA ASP A 158 -15.74 2.04 15.57
C ASP A 158 -16.72 1.31 14.66
N LEU A 159 -16.29 0.76 13.52
CA LEU A 159 -17.12 -0.11 12.67
C LEU A 159 -17.63 -1.32 13.46
N ILE A 160 -16.75 -1.97 14.25
CA ILE A 160 -17.15 -3.10 15.11
C ILE A 160 -18.12 -2.65 16.19
N LYS A 161 -17.82 -1.55 16.89
CA LYS A 161 -18.68 -1.05 17.97
C LYS A 161 -20.07 -0.73 17.45
N ASN A 162 -20.16 -0.02 16.32
CA ASN A 162 -21.45 0.38 15.74
C ASN A 162 -22.29 -0.83 15.38
N HIS A 163 -21.70 -1.86 14.77
CA HIS A 163 -22.40 -3.10 14.45
C HIS A 163 -22.91 -3.87 15.69
N LEU A 164 -22.28 -3.63 16.84
CA LEU A 164 -22.67 -4.32 18.09
C LEU A 164 -23.74 -3.58 18.88
N ILE A 165 -23.94 -2.30 18.59
CA ILE A 165 -24.90 -1.44 19.31
C ILE A 165 -26.25 -1.40 18.57
N GLU A 166 -26.22 -1.68 17.25
CA GLU A 166 -27.44 -1.83 16.44
C GLU A 166 -28.05 -3.24 16.60
#